data_5c38221162455566916f84dc95532d0c
#
_entry.id   5c38221162455566916f84dc95532d0c
#
_cell.length_a   1.000
_cell.length_b   1.000
_cell.length_c   1.000
_cell.angle_alpha   90.00
_cell.angle_beta   90.00
_cell.angle_gamma   90.00
#
_symmetry.space_group_name_H-M   'P 1'
#
loop_
_entity.id
_entity.type
_entity.pdbx_description
1 polymer ?
#
loop_
_entity_poly.entity_id
_entity_poly.type
_entity_poly.pdbx_seq_one_letter_code
_entity_poly.pdbx_strand_id
1 'polypeptide(L)'
;GKSTNTQNVSVSINKNLEYFVNNEKINGQYIEIELKKALKGQEKPTIILRAEESVAIKEAVNVMDIANRNNYKVILAVRPN
;
A
#
# COMPACT_ATOMS: atom_id res chain seq x y z
N GLY A 1 21.52 13.43 15.51
CA GLY A 1 21.13 13.00 14.53
C GLY A 1 19.89 12.25 14.49
N LYS A 2 19.20 12.54 13.78
CA LYS A 2 18.17 12.01 13.71
C LYS A 2 17.96 11.26 12.58
N SER A 3 17.72 10.22 12.69
CA SER A 3 17.47 9.41 11.61
C SER A 3 16.18 9.76 11.04
N THR A 4 16.13 9.82 9.79
CA THR A 4 14.95 9.99 9.14
C THR A 4 14.22 8.74 9.24
N ASN A 5 13.11 8.79 9.69
CA ASN A 5 12.30 7.67 9.71
C ASN A 5 11.63 7.48 8.41
N THR A 6 12.19 6.67 7.59
CA THR A 6 11.51 6.28 6.40
C THR A 6 10.92 4.93 6.70
N GLN A 7 9.73 4.89 7.17
CA GLN A 7 9.09 3.63 7.38
C GLN A 7 8.26 3.31 6.17
N ASN A 8 8.49 2.15 5.61
CA ASN A 8 7.66 1.67 4.52
C ASN A 8 6.32 1.25 5.08
N VAL A 9 5.28 1.55 4.34
CA VAL A 9 3.93 1.13 4.71
C VAL A 9 3.56 -0.02 3.79
N SER A 10 3.09 -1.12 4.36
CA SER A 10 2.70 -2.24 3.54
C SER A 10 1.20 -2.20 3.27
N VAL A 11 0.84 -2.50 2.04
CA VAL A 11 -0.57 -2.69 1.67
C VAL A 11 -0.67 -4.11 1.16
N SER A 12 -1.52 -4.90 1.78
CA SER A 12 -1.73 -6.27 1.36
C SER A 12 -3.13 -6.45 0.82
N ILE A 13 -3.25 -7.18 -0.27
CA ILE A 13 -4.54 -7.53 -0.85
C ILE A 13 -4.54 -9.05 -1.01
N ASN A 14 -5.48 -9.71 -0.36
CA ASN A 14 -5.56 -11.15 -0.46
C ASN A 14 -6.55 -11.57 -1.54
N LYS A 15 -6.65 -12.87 -1.77
CA LYS A 15 -7.51 -13.39 -2.85
C LYS A 15 -8.98 -13.12 -2.61
N ASN A 16 -9.37 -12.79 -1.40
CA ASN A 16 -10.75 -12.44 -1.10
C ASN A 16 -11.00 -10.94 -1.25
N LEU A 17 -10.03 -10.22 -1.80
CA LEU A 17 -10.10 -8.77 -2.01
C LEU A 17 -10.24 -8.01 -0.71
N GLU A 18 -9.61 -8.53 0.33
CA GLU A 18 -9.52 -7.82 1.59
C GLU A 18 -8.23 -7.01 1.60
N TYR A 19 -8.32 -5.80 2.08
CA TYR A 19 -7.20 -4.87 2.10
C TYR A 19 -6.68 -4.69 3.52
N PHE A 20 -5.37 -4.70 3.64
CA PHE A 20 -4.72 -4.49 4.95
C PHE A 20 -3.66 -3.42 4.79
N VAL A 21 -3.62 -2.48 5.70
CA VAL A 21 -2.55 -1.48 5.77
C VAL A 21 -1.78 -1.76 7.05
N ASN A 22 -0.50 -2.09 6.91
CA ASN A 22 0.36 -2.47 8.04
C ASN A 22 -0.29 -3.56 8.88
N ASN A 23 -0.84 -4.57 8.17
CA ASN A 23 -1.47 -5.74 8.80
C ASN A 23 -2.80 -5.45 9.49
N GLU A 24 -3.33 -4.27 9.30
CA GLU A 24 -4.61 -3.94 9.89
C GLU A 24 -5.66 -3.90 8.79
N LYS A 25 -6.71 -4.68 8.95
CA LYS A 25 -7.72 -4.77 7.92
C LYS A 25 -8.48 -3.46 7.80
N ILE A 26 -8.65 -2.97 6.59
CA ILE A 26 -9.40 -1.78 6.33
C ILE A 26 -10.40 -2.03 5.22
N ASN A 27 -11.38 -1.13 5.12
CA ASN A 27 -12.28 -1.17 4.01
C ASN A 27 -11.55 -0.59 2.80
N GLY A 28 -11.52 -1.33 1.69
CA GLY A 28 -10.79 -0.87 0.50
C GLY A 28 -11.23 0.48 -0.03
N GLN A 29 -12.46 0.87 0.28
CA GLN A 29 -12.98 2.17 -0.11
C GLN A 29 -12.19 3.31 0.56
N TYR A 30 -11.56 3.05 1.68
CA TYR A 30 -10.83 4.07 2.42
C TYR A 30 -9.31 3.94 2.30
N ILE A 31 -8.85 3.16 1.32
CA ILE A 31 -7.41 2.89 1.21
C ILE A 31 -6.60 4.18 1.05
N GLU A 32 -7.07 5.10 0.24
CA GLU A 32 -6.32 6.33 0.02
C GLU A 32 -6.20 7.16 1.29
N ILE A 33 -7.29 7.29 2.04
CA ILE A 33 -7.27 8.04 3.28
C ILE A 33 -6.34 7.39 4.29
N GLU A 34 -6.38 6.05 4.38
CA GLU A 34 -5.52 5.34 5.31
C GLU A 34 -4.05 5.49 4.95
N LEU A 35 -3.74 5.47 3.67
CA LEU A 35 -2.37 5.66 3.23
C LEU A 35 -1.88 7.08 3.51
N LYS A 36 -2.72 8.06 3.30
CA LYS A 36 -2.34 9.44 3.60
C LYS A 36 -2.03 9.61 5.07
N LYS A 37 -2.82 8.98 5.94
CA LYS A 37 -2.55 9.05 7.36
C LYS A 37 -1.24 8.35 7.71
N ALA A 38 -1.02 7.19 7.15
CA ALA A 38 0.16 6.38 7.49
C ALA A 38 1.45 6.99 6.97
N LEU A 39 1.39 7.70 5.85
CA LEU A 39 2.59 8.24 5.22
C LEU A 39 2.80 9.73 5.44
N LYS A 40 1.95 10.34 6.26
CA LYS A 40 2.04 11.76 6.50
C LYS A 40 3.40 12.12 7.10
N GLY A 41 4.01 13.15 6.56
CA GLY A 41 5.26 13.66 7.10
C GLY A 41 6.51 12.92 6.68
N GLN A 42 6.38 11.90 5.85
CA GLN A 42 7.56 11.18 5.39
C GLN A 42 8.14 11.83 4.16
N GLU A 43 9.45 11.89 4.11
CA GLU A 43 10.13 12.53 2.98
C GLU A 43 10.06 11.71 1.72
N LYS A 44 10.19 10.40 1.85
CA LYS A 44 10.15 9.50 0.70
C LYS A 44 9.13 8.43 0.96
N PRO A 45 7.85 8.79 0.91
CA PRO A 45 6.81 7.82 1.25
C PRO A 45 6.82 6.65 0.28
N THR A 46 6.92 5.46 0.83
CA THR A 46 7.03 4.24 0.04
C THR A 46 6.01 3.22 0.50
N ILE A 47 5.33 2.63 -0.46
CA ILE A 47 4.36 1.58 -0.20
C ILE A 47 4.94 0.27 -0.71
N ILE A 48 4.87 -0.77 0.11
CA ILE A 48 5.16 -2.11 -0.36
C ILE A 48 3.81 -2.76 -0.60
N LEU A 49 3.48 -2.97 -1.86
CA LEU A 49 2.21 -3.56 -2.22
C LEU A 49 2.39 -5.07 -2.34
N ARG A 50 1.72 -5.80 -1.46
CA ARG A 50 1.79 -7.25 -1.44
C ARG A 50 0.47 -7.80 -1.91
N ALA A 51 0.46 -8.45 -3.04
CA ALA A 51 -0.75 -9.02 -3.60
C ALA A 51 -0.55 -10.49 -3.85
N GLU A 52 -1.56 -11.28 -3.52
CA GLU A 52 -1.52 -12.70 -3.86
C GLU A 52 -1.70 -12.85 -5.36
N GLU A 53 -1.11 -13.91 -5.88
CA GLU A 53 -1.05 -14.13 -7.32
C GLU A 53 -2.41 -14.08 -7.99
N SER A 54 -3.44 -14.54 -7.31
CA SER A 54 -4.78 -14.60 -7.88
C SER A 54 -5.54 -13.27 -7.79
N VAL A 55 -4.95 -12.25 -7.18
CA VAL A 55 -5.62 -10.95 -7.09
C VAL A 55 -5.69 -10.33 -8.48
N ALA A 56 -6.86 -9.82 -8.82
CA ALA A 56 -7.04 -9.21 -10.12
C ALA A 56 -6.11 -8.01 -10.29
N ILE A 57 -5.52 -7.91 -11.47
CA ILE A 57 -4.58 -6.83 -11.75
C ILE A 57 -5.20 -5.47 -11.49
N LYS A 58 -6.49 -5.32 -11.77
CA LYS A 58 -7.11 -4.02 -11.59
C LYS A 58 -7.08 -3.55 -10.13
N GLU A 59 -7.09 -4.49 -9.18
CA GLU A 59 -7.01 -4.09 -7.77
C GLU A 59 -5.63 -3.54 -7.45
N ALA A 60 -4.59 -4.21 -7.95
CA ALA A 60 -3.24 -3.73 -7.75
C ALA A 60 -3.03 -2.38 -8.43
N VAL A 61 -3.54 -2.23 -9.65
CA VAL A 61 -3.41 -0.99 -10.40
C VAL A 61 -4.11 0.15 -9.67
N ASN A 62 -5.23 -0.12 -9.03
CA ASN A 62 -5.94 0.89 -8.27
C ASN A 62 -5.04 1.47 -7.16
N VAL A 63 -4.32 0.61 -6.45
CA VAL A 63 -3.41 1.08 -5.41
C VAL A 63 -2.25 1.85 -6.03
N MET A 64 -1.73 1.38 -7.15
CA MET A 64 -0.65 2.09 -7.84
C MET A 64 -1.09 3.47 -8.31
N ASP A 65 -2.33 3.60 -8.77
CA ASP A 65 -2.86 4.90 -9.18
C ASP A 65 -2.96 5.85 -7.99
N ILE A 66 -3.40 5.36 -6.86
CA ILE A 66 -3.45 6.17 -5.64
C ILE A 66 -2.05 6.64 -5.28
N ALA A 67 -1.09 5.74 -5.34
CA ALA A 67 0.29 6.08 -5.02
C ALA A 67 0.83 7.12 -5.98
N ASN A 68 0.55 6.96 -7.25
CA ASN A 68 1.04 7.87 -8.25
C ASN A 68 0.44 9.28 -8.07
N ARG A 69 -0.85 9.35 -7.76
CA ARG A 69 -1.50 10.65 -7.52
C ARG A 69 -0.90 11.38 -6.32
N ASN A 70 -0.42 10.63 -5.36
CA ASN A 70 0.10 11.20 -4.12
C ASN A 70 1.62 11.24 -4.06
N ASN A 71 2.27 10.90 -5.16
CA ASN A 71 3.73 10.89 -5.25
C ASN A 71 4.38 9.90 -4.27
N TYR A 72 3.74 8.78 -4.05
CA TYR A 72 4.32 7.71 -3.25
C TYR A 72 5.04 6.74 -4.17
N LYS A 73 6.16 6.21 -3.71
CA LYS A 73 6.86 5.17 -4.42
C LYS A 73 6.21 3.84 -4.10
N VAL A 74 6.11 2.95 -5.07
CA VAL A 74 5.52 1.63 -4.86
C VAL A 74 6.52 0.55 -5.21
N ILE A 75 6.65 -0.42 -4.34
CA ILE A 75 7.40 -1.64 -4.61
C ILE A 75 6.37 -2.76 -4.63
N LEU A 76 6.28 -3.45 -5.74
CA LEU A 76 5.31 -4.54 -5.88
C LEU A 76 5.95 -5.86 -5.48
N ALA A 77 5.30 -6.58 -4.60
CA ALA A 77 5.72 -7.91 -4.19
C ALA A 77 4.57 -8.88 -4.40
N VAL A 78 4.69 -9.73 -5.40
CA VAL A 78 3.66 -10.71 -5.69
C VAL A 78 3.95 -11.96 -4.88
N ARG A 79 2.94 -12.48 -4.23
CA ARG A 79 3.10 -13.65 -3.39
C ARG A 79 2.34 -14.81 -3.98
N PRO A 80 2.93 -16.01 -4.01
CA PRO A 80 2.20 -17.18 -4.47
C PRO A 80 1.02 -17.44 -3.53
N ASN A 81 -0.03 -17.94 -4.10
CA ASN A 81 -1.21 -18.29 -3.30
C ASN A 81 -0.93 -19.50 -2.41
#